data_e851451a5ce93e9ea789bd6f7701eac6
#
_entry.id   e851451a5ce93e9ea789bd6f7701eac6
#
_cell.length_a   1.000
_cell.length_b   1.000
_cell.length_c   1.000
_cell.angle_alpha   90.00
_cell.angle_beta   90.00
_cell.angle_gamma   90.00
#
_symmetry.space_group_name_H-M   'P 1'
#
loop_
_entity.id
_entity.type
_entity.pdbx_description
1 polymer ?
#
loop_
_entity_poly.entity_id
_entity_poly.type
_entity_poly.pdbx_seq_one_letter_code
_entity_poly.pdbx_strand_id
1 'polypeptide(L)'
;MKKSPKLALLTKHTLTLESAQRIADDAEKFARKKEWNVVIAIVDDGGHLIYLARMDGTQIGSIEVAQAKARTALAFKRPTKIWSDALSGGRTPILGLPGVTPIEGGLPLIVKGGFVGAIGISGVTSEQDGQIALAGTTMLG
;
A
#
# COMPACT_ATOMS: atom_id res chain seq x y z
N MET A 1 13.13 48.97 -3.52
CA MET A 1 12.04 48.05 -3.90
C MET A 1 12.14 46.78 -3.08
N LYS A 2 11.10 46.44 -2.36
CA LYS A 2 11.09 45.22 -1.56
C LYS A 2 10.84 44.01 -2.45
N LYS A 3 11.67 42.97 -2.31
CA LYS A 3 11.39 41.69 -2.98
C LYS A 3 10.21 41.00 -2.29
N SER A 4 9.34 40.40 -3.09
CA SER A 4 8.27 39.54 -2.55
C SER A 4 8.89 38.36 -1.79
N PRO A 5 8.33 37.95 -0.65
CA PRO A 5 8.81 36.76 0.04
C PRO A 5 8.76 35.53 -0.86
N LYS A 6 9.79 34.72 -0.80
CA LYS A 6 9.77 33.44 -1.51
C LYS A 6 8.82 32.49 -0.81
N LEU A 7 8.08 31.70 -1.59
CA LEU A 7 7.21 30.67 -1.04
C LEU A 7 8.05 29.61 -0.35
N ALA A 8 7.63 29.22 0.84
CA ALA A 8 8.23 28.08 1.53
C ALA A 8 7.62 26.81 0.95
N LEU A 9 8.46 25.96 0.39
CA LEU A 9 8.04 24.70 -0.22
C LEU A 9 8.71 23.54 0.49
N LEU A 10 7.97 22.45 0.65
CA LEU A 10 8.51 21.21 1.18
C LEU A 10 9.02 20.34 0.03
N THR A 11 10.16 19.71 0.25
CA THR A 11 10.67 18.69 -0.66
C THR A 11 10.26 17.33 -0.12
N LYS A 12 9.75 16.48 -0.98
CA LYS A 12 9.38 15.11 -0.61
C LYS A 12 9.86 14.13 -1.66
N HIS A 13 10.12 12.90 -1.23
CA HIS A 13 10.51 11.83 -2.11
C HIS A 13 9.29 11.00 -2.51
N THR A 14 9.36 10.46 -3.71
CA THR A 14 8.36 9.53 -4.23
C THR A 14 9.04 8.35 -4.91
N LEU A 15 8.32 7.25 -5.06
CA LEU A 15 8.84 6.06 -5.71
C LEU A 15 9.03 6.28 -7.21
N THR A 16 10.09 5.68 -7.75
CA THR A 16 10.24 5.50 -9.20
C THR A 16 9.53 4.21 -9.61
N LEU A 17 9.24 4.08 -10.90
CA LEU A 17 8.71 2.82 -11.44
C LEU A 17 9.68 1.66 -11.15
N GLU A 18 10.98 1.88 -11.32
CA GLU A 18 11.99 0.84 -11.05
C GLU A 18 11.90 0.34 -9.60
N SER A 19 11.83 1.25 -8.64
CA SER A 19 11.71 0.89 -7.23
C SER A 19 10.40 0.16 -6.95
N ALA A 20 9.30 0.62 -7.54
CA ALA A 20 8.00 -0.03 -7.39
C ALA A 20 8.04 -1.47 -7.94
N GLN A 21 8.67 -1.68 -9.09
CA GLN A 21 8.82 -3.02 -9.67
C GLN A 21 9.63 -3.94 -8.76
N ARG A 22 10.72 -3.44 -8.18
CA ARG A 22 11.55 -4.24 -7.28
C ARG A 22 10.81 -4.64 -6.01
N ILE A 23 10.05 -3.72 -5.44
CA ILE A 23 9.20 -4.00 -4.26
C ILE A 23 8.15 -5.06 -4.62
N ALA A 24 7.49 -4.89 -5.76
CA ALA A 24 6.48 -5.84 -6.22
C ALA A 24 7.08 -7.22 -6.51
N ASP A 25 8.29 -7.28 -7.05
CA ASP A 25 8.99 -8.55 -7.32
C ASP A 25 9.26 -9.32 -6.03
N ASP A 26 9.67 -8.66 -4.96
CA ASP A 26 9.90 -9.31 -3.68
C ASP A 26 8.59 -9.87 -3.11
N ALA A 27 7.51 -9.10 -3.21
CA ALA A 27 6.19 -9.56 -2.79
C ALA A 27 5.74 -10.77 -3.60
N GLU A 28 5.91 -10.72 -4.93
CA GLU A 28 5.53 -11.82 -5.82
C GLU A 28 6.33 -13.08 -5.53
N LYS A 29 7.64 -12.97 -5.32
CA LYS A 29 8.48 -14.12 -4.97
C LYS A 29 7.99 -14.82 -3.71
N PHE A 30 7.65 -14.04 -2.70
CA PHE A 30 7.10 -14.59 -1.47
C PHE A 30 5.77 -15.31 -1.71
N ALA A 31 4.87 -14.68 -2.47
CA ALA A 31 3.58 -15.27 -2.80
C ALA A 31 3.74 -16.59 -3.58
N ARG A 32 4.65 -16.64 -4.55
CA ARG A 32 4.92 -17.85 -5.33
C ARG A 32 5.43 -18.99 -4.47
N LYS A 33 6.32 -18.69 -3.53
CA LYS A 33 6.82 -19.70 -2.59
C LYS A 33 5.70 -20.32 -1.76
N LYS A 34 4.70 -19.54 -1.42
CA LYS A 34 3.54 -19.99 -0.64
C LYS A 34 2.45 -20.59 -1.51
N GLU A 35 2.58 -20.51 -2.84
CA GLU A 35 1.55 -20.91 -3.79
C GLU A 35 0.25 -20.09 -3.62
N TRP A 36 0.41 -18.82 -3.30
CA TRP A 36 -0.68 -17.87 -3.17
C TRP A 36 -0.73 -16.95 -4.38
N ASN A 37 -1.91 -16.85 -5.01
CA ASN A 37 -2.13 -15.99 -6.18
C ASN A 37 -2.81 -14.71 -5.71
N VAL A 38 -2.18 -13.58 -6.01
CA VAL A 38 -2.65 -12.28 -5.55
C VAL A 38 -2.52 -11.20 -6.62
N VAL A 39 -3.19 -10.09 -6.38
CA VAL A 39 -2.91 -8.81 -7.04
C VAL A 39 -1.97 -8.02 -6.13
N ILE A 40 -0.95 -7.42 -6.73
CA ILE A 40 0.00 -6.54 -6.08
C ILE A 40 -0.16 -5.17 -6.68
N ALA A 41 -0.44 -4.15 -5.85
CA ALA A 41 -0.57 -2.77 -6.29
C ALA A 41 0.41 -1.90 -5.52
N ILE A 42 1.11 -1.03 -6.25
CA ILE A 42 2.03 -0.04 -5.66
C ILE A 42 1.54 1.34 -6.07
N VAL A 43 1.34 2.21 -5.10
CA VAL A 43 0.98 3.62 -5.32
C VAL A 43 2.11 4.53 -4.87
N ASP A 44 2.16 5.74 -5.43
CA ASP A 44 3.16 6.75 -5.06
C ASP A 44 2.76 7.51 -3.79
N ASP A 45 3.51 8.56 -3.46
CA ASP A 45 3.28 9.40 -2.28
C ASP A 45 1.97 10.21 -2.33
N GLY A 46 1.34 10.28 -3.49
CA GLY A 46 0.02 10.90 -3.67
C GLY A 46 -1.13 9.90 -3.74
N GLY A 47 -0.84 8.61 -3.63
CA GLY A 47 -1.85 7.55 -3.72
C GLY A 47 -2.18 7.13 -5.15
N HIS A 48 -1.40 7.59 -6.13
CA HIS A 48 -1.63 7.26 -7.54
C HIS A 48 -0.91 5.97 -7.91
N LEU A 49 -1.57 5.14 -8.71
CA LEU A 49 -1.05 3.84 -9.11
C LEU A 49 0.21 4.01 -9.97
N ILE A 50 1.30 3.31 -9.58
CA ILE A 50 2.53 3.21 -10.38
C ILE A 50 2.63 1.84 -11.03
N TYR A 51 2.30 0.77 -10.29
CA TYR A 51 2.51 -0.60 -10.75
C TYR A 51 1.40 -1.50 -10.22
N LEU A 52 0.91 -2.36 -11.09
CA LEU A 52 -0.07 -3.39 -10.70
C LEU A 52 0.25 -4.67 -11.45
N ALA A 53 0.27 -5.78 -10.72
CA ALA A 53 0.39 -7.10 -11.30
C ALA A 53 -0.71 -7.99 -10.74
N ARG A 54 -1.41 -8.70 -11.63
CA ARG A 54 -2.33 -9.75 -11.24
C ARG A 54 -1.69 -11.08 -11.59
N MET A 55 -1.37 -11.88 -10.58
CA MET A 55 -0.86 -13.23 -10.80
C MET A 55 -1.94 -14.10 -11.44
N ASP A 56 -1.53 -15.02 -12.28
CA ASP A 56 -2.46 -15.90 -12.99
C ASP A 56 -3.33 -16.66 -11.99
N GLY A 57 -4.62 -16.75 -12.27
CA GLY A 57 -5.57 -17.44 -11.41
C GLY A 57 -6.15 -16.61 -10.26
N THR A 58 -5.69 -15.37 -10.08
CA THR A 58 -6.24 -14.50 -9.04
C THR A 58 -7.64 -14.00 -9.43
N GLN A 59 -8.56 -14.01 -8.48
CA GLN A 59 -9.91 -13.48 -8.70
C GLN A 59 -9.87 -12.01 -9.13
N ILE A 60 -10.75 -11.64 -10.08
CA ILE A 60 -10.72 -10.27 -10.63
C ILE A 60 -11.11 -9.20 -9.62
N GLY A 61 -11.94 -9.52 -8.62
CA GLY A 61 -12.31 -8.56 -7.58
C GLY A 61 -11.13 -8.01 -6.80
N SER A 62 -10.04 -8.77 -6.72
CA SER A 62 -8.82 -8.35 -6.00
C SER A 62 -8.08 -7.21 -6.67
N ILE A 63 -8.32 -6.94 -7.97
CA ILE A 63 -7.70 -5.83 -8.69
C ILE A 63 -8.02 -4.50 -7.99
N GLU A 64 -9.29 -4.25 -7.72
CA GLU A 64 -9.71 -3.02 -7.04
C GLU A 64 -9.37 -3.03 -5.56
N VAL A 65 -9.51 -4.18 -4.89
CA VAL A 65 -9.25 -4.28 -3.46
C VAL A 65 -7.78 -4.02 -3.13
N ALA A 66 -6.86 -4.56 -3.90
CA ALA A 66 -5.42 -4.31 -3.69
C ALA A 66 -5.10 -2.82 -3.79
N GLN A 67 -5.64 -2.15 -4.80
CA GLN A 67 -5.45 -0.70 -4.97
C GLN A 67 -6.06 0.09 -3.81
N ALA A 68 -7.25 -0.29 -3.37
CA ALA A 68 -7.93 0.37 -2.26
C ALA A 68 -7.14 0.22 -0.95
N LYS A 69 -6.57 -0.95 -0.70
CA LYS A 69 -5.70 -1.18 0.46
C LYS A 69 -4.43 -0.30 0.40
N ALA A 70 -3.80 -0.23 -0.77
CA ALA A 70 -2.61 0.62 -0.95
C ALA A 70 -2.94 2.09 -0.69
N ARG A 71 -4.02 2.60 -1.29
CA ARG A 71 -4.44 3.99 -1.10
C ARG A 71 -4.76 4.30 0.36
N THR A 72 -5.43 3.40 1.05
CA THR A 72 -5.76 3.55 2.48
C THR A 72 -4.49 3.65 3.32
N ALA A 73 -3.54 2.74 3.10
CA ALA A 73 -2.29 2.73 3.86
C ALA A 73 -1.51 4.03 3.66
N LEU A 74 -1.46 4.55 2.44
CA LEU A 74 -0.77 5.81 2.17
C LEU A 74 -1.53 7.01 2.77
N ALA A 75 -2.82 7.10 2.52
CA ALA A 75 -3.61 8.28 2.90
C ALA A 75 -3.62 8.49 4.41
N PHE A 76 -3.65 7.43 5.18
CA PHE A 76 -3.71 7.48 6.64
C PHE A 76 -2.40 7.11 7.32
N LYS A 77 -1.34 6.88 6.54
CA LYS A 77 0.04 6.66 7.02
C LYS A 77 0.15 5.54 8.05
N ARG A 78 -0.53 4.43 7.80
CA ARG A 78 -0.52 3.26 8.70
C ARG A 78 -0.95 1.99 7.99
N PRO A 79 -0.55 0.81 8.49
CA PRO A 79 -1.03 -0.46 7.95
C PRO A 79 -2.57 -0.54 8.01
N THR A 80 -3.18 -1.11 6.99
CA THR A 80 -4.64 -1.29 6.98
C THR A 80 -5.13 -2.27 8.04
N LYS A 81 -4.24 -3.10 8.58
CA LYS A 81 -4.55 -3.99 9.73
C LYS A 81 -5.09 -3.20 10.91
N ILE A 82 -4.59 -1.98 11.15
CA ILE A 82 -5.06 -1.13 12.26
C ILE A 82 -6.55 -0.85 12.14
N TRP A 83 -7.01 -0.56 10.92
CA TRP A 83 -8.43 -0.33 10.66
C TRP A 83 -9.25 -1.60 10.78
N SER A 84 -8.71 -2.71 10.29
CA SER A 84 -9.36 -4.02 10.39
C SER A 84 -9.57 -4.42 11.86
N ASP A 85 -8.53 -4.30 12.67
CA ASP A 85 -8.59 -4.65 14.09
C ASP A 85 -9.55 -3.74 14.85
N ALA A 86 -9.54 -2.44 14.59
CA ALA A 86 -10.42 -1.49 15.24
C ALA A 86 -11.89 -1.77 14.89
N LEU A 87 -12.19 -2.06 13.64
CA LEU A 87 -13.55 -2.39 13.21
C LEU A 87 -14.03 -3.70 13.85
N SER A 88 -13.18 -4.72 13.87
CA SER A 88 -13.48 -6.00 14.51
C SER A 88 -13.70 -5.84 16.01
N GLY A 89 -13.06 -4.84 16.63
CA GLY A 89 -13.24 -4.48 18.03
C GLY A 89 -14.49 -3.64 18.31
N GLY A 90 -15.32 -3.39 17.30
CA GLY A 90 -16.60 -2.71 17.47
C GLY A 90 -16.60 -1.22 17.15
N ARG A 91 -15.48 -0.67 16.62
CA ARG A 91 -15.42 0.76 16.27
C ARG A 91 -16.07 1.02 14.91
N THR A 92 -17.40 0.91 14.89
CA THR A 92 -18.18 1.05 13.66
C THR A 92 -18.10 2.42 12.99
N PRO A 93 -17.80 3.56 13.66
CA PRO A 93 -17.62 4.84 12.97
C PRO A 93 -16.55 4.83 11.88
N ILE A 94 -15.61 3.86 11.91
CA ILE A 94 -14.59 3.69 10.85
C ILE A 94 -15.27 3.52 9.48
N LEU A 95 -16.44 2.91 9.43
CA LEU A 95 -17.18 2.74 8.17
C LEU A 95 -17.60 4.06 7.54
N GLY A 96 -17.63 5.14 8.32
CA GLY A 96 -17.95 6.48 7.83
C GLY A 96 -16.74 7.29 7.34
N LEU A 97 -15.52 6.77 7.49
CA LEU A 97 -14.34 7.49 7.05
C LEU A 97 -14.17 7.38 5.53
N PRO A 98 -14.11 8.53 4.80
CA PRO A 98 -13.94 8.48 3.36
C PRO A 98 -12.62 7.81 2.96
N GLY A 99 -12.68 6.91 1.98
CA GLY A 99 -11.49 6.30 1.40
C GLY A 99 -10.80 5.25 2.26
N VAL A 100 -11.41 4.81 3.34
CA VAL A 100 -10.85 3.73 4.16
C VAL A 100 -11.38 2.38 3.71
N THR A 101 -10.46 1.48 3.36
CA THR A 101 -10.74 0.06 3.18
C THR A 101 -10.16 -0.66 4.41
N PRO A 102 -11.01 -1.03 5.38
CA PRO A 102 -10.55 -1.51 6.69
C PRO A 102 -10.23 -3.00 6.68
N ILE A 103 -9.33 -3.41 5.78
CA ILE A 103 -8.98 -4.82 5.55
C ILE A 103 -7.47 -4.93 5.47
N GLU A 104 -6.90 -5.85 6.25
CA GLU A 104 -5.46 -6.10 6.28
C GLU A 104 -4.92 -6.45 4.89
N GLY A 105 -3.70 -5.98 4.56
CA GLY A 105 -3.02 -6.23 3.30
C GLY A 105 -2.42 -4.99 2.66
N GLY A 106 -2.62 -3.82 3.25
CA GLY A 106 -1.98 -2.58 2.81
C GLY A 106 -0.93 -2.11 3.80
N LEU A 107 0.24 -1.71 3.29
CA LEU A 107 1.33 -1.17 4.10
C LEU A 107 1.89 0.10 3.48
N PRO A 108 2.14 1.16 4.28
CA PRO A 108 2.88 2.29 3.77
C PRO A 108 4.34 1.90 3.50
N LEU A 109 4.93 2.51 2.49
CA LEU A 109 6.34 2.34 2.16
C LEU A 109 7.08 3.55 2.72
N ILE A 110 7.97 3.28 3.68
CA ILE A 110 8.66 4.33 4.43
C ILE A 110 10.15 4.20 4.19
N VAL A 111 10.77 5.29 3.74
CA VAL A 111 12.21 5.37 3.52
C VAL A 111 12.74 6.58 4.27
N LYS A 112 13.71 6.37 5.18
CA LYS A 112 14.31 7.46 5.98
C LYS A 112 13.26 8.35 6.65
N GLY A 113 12.20 7.73 7.17
CA GLY A 113 11.12 8.44 7.85
C GLY A 113 10.09 9.10 6.95
N GLY A 114 10.27 9.05 5.63
CA GLY A 114 9.32 9.63 4.67
C GLY A 114 8.41 8.59 4.06
N PHE A 115 7.14 8.94 3.88
CA PHE A 115 6.15 8.07 3.22
C PHE A 115 6.27 8.29 1.72
N VAL A 116 6.88 7.32 1.02
CA VAL A 116 7.17 7.43 -0.42
C VAL A 116 6.13 6.75 -1.30
N GLY A 117 5.25 5.98 -0.70
CA GLY A 117 4.18 5.26 -1.40
C GLY A 117 3.55 4.23 -0.49
N ALA A 118 2.86 3.28 -1.07
CA ALA A 118 2.26 2.15 -0.34
C ALA A 118 2.11 0.94 -1.25
N ILE A 119 2.05 -0.23 -0.63
CA ILE A 119 1.76 -1.50 -1.28
C ILE A 119 0.41 -2.03 -0.79
N GLY A 120 -0.37 -2.60 -1.68
CA GLY A 120 -1.62 -3.29 -1.35
C GLY A 120 -1.67 -4.65 -2.01
N ILE A 121 -2.10 -5.64 -1.24
CA ILE A 121 -2.19 -7.03 -1.67
C ILE A 121 -3.61 -7.52 -1.45
N SER A 122 -4.13 -8.25 -2.43
CA SER A 122 -5.43 -8.92 -2.30
C SER A 122 -5.46 -10.19 -3.12
N GLY A 123 -6.03 -11.26 -2.59
CA GLY A 123 -6.23 -12.50 -3.34
C GLY A 123 -6.31 -13.76 -2.48
N VAL A 124 -5.82 -13.71 -1.26
CA VAL A 124 -5.85 -14.81 -0.29
C VAL A 124 -6.53 -14.32 1.00
N THR A 125 -6.26 -14.93 2.15
CA THR A 125 -6.82 -14.38 3.40
C THR A 125 -6.18 -13.03 3.69
N SER A 126 -6.87 -12.18 4.45
CA SER A 126 -6.35 -10.85 4.80
C SER A 126 -5.00 -10.94 5.52
N GLU A 127 -4.83 -11.91 6.40
CA GLU A 127 -3.56 -12.14 7.11
C GLU A 127 -2.45 -12.54 6.14
N GLN A 128 -2.76 -13.41 5.19
CA GLN A 128 -1.80 -13.85 4.16
C GLN A 128 -1.45 -12.70 3.23
N ASP A 129 -2.45 -11.89 2.84
CA ASP A 129 -2.22 -10.67 2.07
C ASP A 129 -1.22 -9.75 2.80
N GLY A 130 -1.39 -9.60 4.12
CA GLY A 130 -0.50 -8.81 4.96
C GLY A 130 0.92 -9.33 4.99
N GLN A 131 1.10 -10.65 5.03
CA GLN A 131 2.43 -11.27 4.98
C GLN A 131 3.13 -11.01 3.66
N ILE A 132 2.40 -11.07 2.55
CA ILE A 132 2.96 -10.77 1.23
C ILE A 132 3.36 -9.31 1.14
N ALA A 133 2.51 -8.40 1.62
CA ALA A 133 2.82 -6.98 1.65
C ALA A 133 4.10 -6.70 2.44
N LEU A 134 4.24 -7.35 3.61
CA LEU A 134 5.43 -7.20 4.45
C LEU A 134 6.70 -7.66 3.71
N ALA A 135 6.62 -8.77 2.97
CA ALA A 135 7.73 -9.27 2.18
C ALA A 135 8.22 -8.25 1.14
N GLY A 136 7.31 -7.45 0.59
CA GLY A 136 7.66 -6.39 -0.36
C GLY A 136 8.43 -5.24 0.28
N THR A 137 8.41 -5.10 1.59
CA THR A 137 9.07 -3.99 2.30
C THR A 137 10.51 -4.30 2.73
N THR A 138 11.02 -5.50 2.46
CA THR A 138 12.31 -5.94 2.98
C THR A 138 13.50 -5.13 2.47
N MET A 139 13.43 -4.52 1.28
CA MET A 139 14.52 -3.67 0.78
C MET A 139 14.44 -2.22 1.26
N LEU A 140 13.43 -1.83 1.99
CA LEU A 140 13.33 -0.49 2.54
C LEU A 140 14.24 -0.38 3.74
N GLY A 141 15.16 0.57 3.70
CA GLY A 141 16.14 0.78 4.75
C GLY A 141 15.59 1.32 6.05
#